data_9aa673d6c80e115cfbac26715d89030a
#
_entry.id   9aa673d6c80e115cfbac26715d89030a
#
_cell.length_a   1.000
_cell.length_b   1.000
_cell.length_c   1.000
_cell.angle_alpha   90.00
_cell.angle_beta   90.00
_cell.angle_gamma   90.00
#
_symmetry.space_group_name_H-M   'P 1'
#
loop_
_entity.id
_entity.type
_entity.pdbx_description
1 polymer ?
#
loop_
_entity_poly.entity_id
_entity_poly.type
_entity_poly.pdbx_seq_one_letter_code
_entity_poly.pdbx_strand_id
1 'polypeptide(L)'
;MERFKAMRKWFVLLLMCMLCSTLLSCSDDDNDMRDVAVSPERLPKVSKDFLSEYYHGVKISSVVIDYDDNVMVYDVDLANGHDVTFGPTGEWVEVDAPEGETIPSGIVPEIIVNYLDEYYSGYGVNDITKTGLGYEVELVNNLDLVFDAQGNFLYIENL
;
A
#
# COMPACT_ATOMS: atom_id res chain seq x y z
N MET A 1 4.54 5.03 0.30
CA MET A 1 5.31 4.02 1.02
C MET A 1 6.26 4.62 2.06
N GLU A 2 7.01 5.67 1.75
CA GLU A 2 7.83 6.35 2.77
C GLU A 2 6.99 6.88 3.95
N ARG A 3 5.74 7.30 3.76
CA ARG A 3 4.90 7.80 4.87
C ARG A 3 4.36 6.66 5.75
N PHE A 4 3.91 5.55 5.18
CA PHE A 4 3.53 4.37 5.96
C PHE A 4 4.77 3.71 6.58
N LYS A 5 5.87 3.58 5.83
CA LYS A 5 7.17 3.16 6.37
C LYS A 5 7.74 4.18 7.37
N ALA A 6 7.53 5.50 7.17
CA ALA A 6 7.97 6.54 8.11
C ALA A 6 7.10 6.58 9.37
N MET A 7 5.79 6.42 9.31
CA MET A 7 4.94 6.27 10.50
C MET A 7 5.29 5.00 11.27
N ARG A 8 5.51 3.88 10.58
CA ARG A 8 6.00 2.63 11.20
C ARG A 8 7.40 2.80 11.83
N LYS A 9 8.32 3.53 11.20
CA LYS A 9 9.64 3.86 11.76
C LYS A 9 9.58 4.85 12.90
N TRP A 10 8.66 5.82 12.89
CA TRP A 10 8.50 6.78 14.00
C TRP A 10 7.90 6.12 15.23
N PHE A 11 6.95 5.18 15.06
CA PHE A 11 6.44 4.38 16.19
C PHE A 11 7.52 3.50 16.82
N VAL A 12 8.40 2.91 16.03
CA VAL A 12 9.52 2.09 16.53
C VAL A 12 10.60 2.95 17.22
N LEU A 13 10.85 4.17 16.75
CA LEU A 13 11.86 5.07 17.36
C LEU A 13 11.40 5.70 18.70
N LEU A 14 10.09 5.87 18.90
CA LEU A 14 9.55 6.40 20.16
C LEU A 14 9.51 5.33 21.28
N LEU A 15 9.58 4.04 20.91
CA LEU A 15 9.58 2.94 21.89
C LEU A 15 10.98 2.60 22.43
N MET A 16 12.05 3.17 21.88
CA MET A 16 13.43 2.81 22.25
C MET A 16 14.05 3.67 23.35
N CYS A 17 13.33 4.62 23.93
CA CYS A 17 13.84 5.54 24.96
C CYS A 17 13.37 5.27 26.40
N MET A 18 12.70 4.14 26.70
CA MET A 18 12.35 3.77 28.06
C MET A 18 12.67 2.32 28.39
N LEU A 19 13.92 1.99 28.47
CA LEU A 19 14.40 0.75 29.08
C LEU A 19 15.27 1.08 30.30
N CYS A 20 14.64 1.20 31.47
CA CYS A 20 15.25 0.79 32.71
C CYS A 20 14.20 0.39 33.76
N SER A 21 14.37 -0.85 34.21
CA SER A 21 13.92 -1.46 35.46
C SER A 21 12.53 -2.06 35.58
N THR A 22 12.62 -3.32 35.87
CA THR A 22 11.98 -4.26 36.80
C THR A 22 11.13 -5.34 36.21
N LEU A 23 11.65 -6.57 36.41
CA LEU A 23 10.98 -7.86 36.26
C LEU A 23 9.74 -7.93 37.13
N LEU A 24 8.56 -8.10 36.52
CA LEU A 24 7.44 -8.83 37.13
C LEU A 24 6.61 -9.45 35.98
N SER A 25 6.59 -10.77 35.99
CA SER A 25 5.72 -11.63 35.20
C SER A 25 4.26 -11.26 35.46
N CYS A 26 3.51 -10.95 34.39
CA CYS A 26 2.09 -11.19 34.29
C CYS A 26 1.80 -11.53 32.83
N SER A 27 1.23 -12.72 32.65
CA SER A 27 0.59 -13.11 31.42
C SER A 27 -0.69 -12.28 31.26
N ASP A 28 -0.65 -11.30 30.40
CA ASP A 28 -1.83 -10.70 29.83
C ASP A 28 -1.92 -11.18 28.39
N ASP A 29 -3.05 -11.82 28.05
CA ASP A 29 -3.48 -12.11 26.68
C ASP A 29 -3.76 -10.77 25.99
N ASP A 30 -2.71 -10.02 25.69
CA ASP A 30 -2.79 -8.98 24.70
C ASP A 30 -2.97 -9.69 23.35
N ASN A 31 -4.16 -9.52 22.82
CA ASN A 31 -4.52 -9.90 21.46
C ASN A 31 -3.77 -8.95 20.50
N ASP A 32 -2.43 -9.14 20.50
CA ASP A 32 -1.51 -8.45 19.62
C ASP A 32 -1.83 -8.99 18.22
N MET A 33 -2.58 -8.23 17.44
CA MET A 33 -2.80 -8.51 16.02
C MET A 33 -1.44 -8.38 15.33
N ARG A 34 -0.69 -9.50 15.31
CA ARG A 34 0.64 -9.55 14.75
C ARG A 34 0.54 -9.87 13.28
N ASP A 35 1.37 -9.20 12.50
CA ASP A 35 1.65 -9.54 11.11
C ASP A 35 1.93 -11.03 10.97
N VAL A 36 1.11 -11.71 10.19
CA VAL A 36 1.22 -13.16 10.02
C VAL A 36 1.64 -13.47 8.58
N ALA A 37 2.88 -13.93 8.42
CA ALA A 37 3.33 -14.44 7.13
C ALA A 37 2.53 -15.68 6.73
N VAL A 38 2.01 -15.67 5.50
CA VAL A 38 1.21 -16.76 4.95
C VAL A 38 1.70 -17.15 3.56
N SER A 39 1.28 -18.35 3.12
CA SER A 39 1.59 -18.80 1.77
C SER A 39 0.73 -18.05 0.72
N PRO A 40 1.28 -17.77 -0.49
CA PRO A 40 0.55 -17.11 -1.58
C PRO A 40 -0.77 -17.81 -1.98
N GLU A 41 -0.88 -19.11 -1.73
CA GLU A 41 -2.12 -19.86 -1.98
C GLU A 41 -3.30 -19.37 -1.13
N ARG A 42 -3.03 -18.70 -0.01
CA ARG A 42 -4.06 -18.15 0.87
C ARG A 42 -4.69 -16.86 0.34
N LEU A 43 -4.07 -16.21 -0.63
CA LEU A 43 -4.65 -15.04 -1.26
C LEU A 43 -6.03 -15.37 -1.86
N PRO A 44 -7.00 -14.47 -1.74
CA PRO A 44 -8.27 -14.56 -2.45
C PRO A 44 -8.06 -14.72 -3.97
N LYS A 45 -9.04 -15.35 -4.64
CA LYS A 45 -8.96 -15.52 -6.09
C LYS A 45 -8.83 -14.18 -6.84
N VAL A 46 -9.54 -13.15 -6.38
CA VAL A 46 -9.51 -11.80 -6.97
C VAL A 46 -8.10 -11.23 -6.96
N SER A 47 -7.37 -11.35 -5.83
CA SER A 47 -5.98 -10.91 -5.73
C SER A 47 -5.05 -11.67 -6.67
N LYS A 48 -5.23 -13.00 -6.78
CA LYS A 48 -4.45 -13.83 -7.71
C LYS A 48 -4.69 -13.48 -9.17
N ASP A 49 -5.94 -13.22 -9.53
CA ASP A 49 -6.33 -12.79 -10.88
C ASP A 49 -5.67 -11.42 -11.19
N PHE A 50 -5.71 -10.47 -10.26
CA PHE A 50 -5.05 -9.17 -10.40
C PHE A 50 -3.53 -9.31 -10.60
N LEU A 51 -2.86 -10.10 -9.75
CA LEU A 51 -1.42 -10.34 -9.88
C LEU A 51 -1.06 -11.05 -11.19
N SER A 52 -1.91 -11.95 -11.66
CA SER A 52 -1.72 -12.61 -12.96
C SER A 52 -1.89 -11.67 -14.13
N GLU A 53 -2.76 -10.67 -14.04
CA GLU A 53 -3.03 -9.69 -15.09
C GLU A 53 -1.92 -8.63 -15.17
N TYR A 54 -1.58 -8.00 -14.05
CA TYR A 54 -0.69 -6.84 -14.03
C TYR A 54 0.77 -7.18 -13.75
N TYR A 55 1.04 -8.32 -13.11
CA TYR A 55 2.37 -8.76 -12.70
C TYR A 55 2.73 -10.13 -13.25
N HIS A 56 2.28 -10.42 -14.48
CA HIS A 56 2.51 -11.72 -15.12
C HIS A 56 3.99 -12.12 -15.10
N GLY A 57 4.29 -13.27 -14.51
CA GLY A 57 5.65 -13.82 -14.43
C GLY A 57 6.53 -13.23 -13.32
N VAL A 58 6.05 -12.22 -12.59
CA VAL A 58 6.73 -11.73 -11.39
C VAL A 58 6.44 -12.68 -10.22
N LYS A 59 7.48 -13.03 -9.47
CA LYS A 59 7.33 -13.91 -8.30
C LYS A 59 6.84 -13.11 -7.10
N ILE A 60 5.96 -13.71 -6.30
CA ILE A 60 5.63 -13.21 -4.97
C ILE A 60 6.80 -13.55 -4.04
N SER A 61 7.35 -12.54 -3.37
CA SER A 61 8.43 -12.68 -2.39
C SER A 61 7.88 -13.02 -1.01
N SER A 62 6.81 -12.34 -0.61
CA SER A 62 6.11 -12.59 0.66
C SER A 62 4.64 -12.23 0.57
N VAL A 63 3.86 -12.80 1.47
CA VAL A 63 2.47 -12.42 1.76
C VAL A 63 2.34 -12.34 3.27
N VAL A 64 1.87 -11.21 3.76
CA VAL A 64 1.61 -10.98 5.18
C VAL A 64 0.13 -10.62 5.36
N ILE A 65 -0.52 -11.21 6.35
CA ILE A 65 -1.81 -10.72 6.84
C ILE A 65 -1.49 -9.67 7.91
N ASP A 66 -1.94 -8.46 7.67
CA ASP A 66 -1.84 -7.33 8.60
C ASP A 66 -3.23 -6.74 8.87
N TYR A 67 -3.30 -5.78 9.78
CA TYR A 67 -4.53 -5.07 10.12
C TYR A 67 -4.28 -3.57 10.05
N ASP A 68 -4.86 -2.93 9.04
CA ASP A 68 -4.89 -1.49 8.90
C ASP A 68 -6.24 -0.95 9.39
N ASP A 69 -6.22 -0.02 10.36
CA ASP A 69 -7.43 0.51 11.03
C ASP A 69 -8.42 -0.58 11.50
N ASN A 70 -7.92 -1.72 12.00
CA ASN A 70 -8.67 -2.93 12.37
C ASN A 70 -9.37 -3.65 11.20
N VAL A 71 -9.01 -3.34 9.96
CA VAL A 71 -9.42 -4.08 8.78
C VAL A 71 -8.28 -5.00 8.36
N MET A 72 -8.56 -6.29 8.22
CA MET A 72 -7.58 -7.27 7.75
C MET A 72 -7.20 -6.96 6.31
N VAL A 73 -5.90 -6.92 6.02
CA VAL A 73 -5.34 -6.76 4.67
C VAL A 73 -4.35 -7.88 4.36
N TYR A 74 -4.05 -8.05 3.08
CA TYR A 74 -2.97 -8.91 2.61
C TYR A 74 -1.92 -8.01 1.95
N ASP A 75 -0.75 -7.88 2.57
CA ASP A 75 0.39 -7.20 1.98
C ASP A 75 1.21 -8.19 1.18
N VAL A 76 1.44 -7.87 -0.08
CA VAL A 76 2.12 -8.74 -1.04
C VAL A 76 3.35 -8.02 -1.59
N ASP A 77 4.52 -8.49 -1.18
CA ASP A 77 5.79 -8.03 -1.77
C ASP A 77 6.10 -8.84 -3.03
N LEU A 78 6.50 -8.17 -4.09
CA LEU A 78 6.89 -8.78 -5.36
C LEU A 78 8.40 -8.75 -5.57
N ALA A 79 8.92 -9.70 -6.32
CA ALA A 79 10.37 -9.85 -6.54
C ALA A 79 11.00 -8.72 -7.38
N ASN A 80 10.19 -7.91 -8.05
CA ASN A 80 10.62 -6.70 -8.75
C ASN A 80 10.58 -5.44 -7.87
N GLY A 81 10.26 -5.59 -6.57
CA GLY A 81 10.21 -4.51 -5.60
C GLY A 81 8.89 -3.75 -5.54
N HIS A 82 7.90 -4.11 -6.37
CA HIS A 82 6.55 -3.59 -6.20
C HIS A 82 5.85 -4.24 -5.02
N ASP A 83 4.96 -3.48 -4.39
CA ASP A 83 4.12 -3.95 -3.30
C ASP A 83 2.64 -3.75 -3.66
N VAL A 84 1.80 -4.71 -3.28
CA VAL A 84 0.35 -4.62 -3.49
C VAL A 84 -0.38 -5.01 -2.22
N THR A 85 -1.19 -4.09 -1.70
CA THR A 85 -2.08 -4.36 -0.57
C THR A 85 -3.47 -4.70 -1.08
N PHE A 86 -4.01 -5.82 -0.60
CA PHE A 86 -5.37 -6.26 -0.90
C PHE A 86 -6.23 -6.26 0.35
N GLY A 87 -7.47 -5.83 0.22
CA GLY A 87 -8.48 -5.93 1.26
C GLY A 87 -8.94 -7.38 1.52
N PRO A 88 -9.83 -7.58 2.52
CA PRO A 88 -10.25 -8.93 2.94
C PRO A 88 -10.95 -9.74 1.84
N THR A 89 -11.58 -9.08 0.88
CA THR A 89 -12.26 -9.70 -0.27
C THR A 89 -11.33 -9.97 -1.45
N GLY A 90 -10.08 -9.45 -1.38
CA GLY A 90 -9.05 -9.60 -2.39
C GLY A 90 -9.00 -8.49 -3.45
N GLU A 91 -9.77 -7.43 -3.28
CA GLU A 91 -9.65 -6.25 -4.12
C GLU A 91 -8.43 -5.43 -3.69
N TRP A 92 -7.69 -4.89 -4.66
CA TRP A 92 -6.54 -4.06 -4.34
C TRP A 92 -6.97 -2.76 -3.63
N VAL A 93 -6.18 -2.36 -2.66
CA VAL A 93 -6.34 -1.12 -1.88
C VAL A 93 -5.20 -0.17 -2.21
N GLU A 94 -3.99 -0.68 -2.31
CA GLU A 94 -2.78 0.08 -2.63
C GLU A 94 -1.92 -0.69 -3.62
N VAL A 95 -1.28 0.03 -4.54
CA VAL A 95 -0.28 -0.51 -5.47
C VAL A 95 0.88 0.46 -5.54
N ASP A 96 2.05 0.01 -5.14
CA ASP A 96 3.26 0.81 -5.05
C ASP A 96 4.39 0.23 -5.89
N ALA A 97 5.16 1.11 -6.52
CA ALA A 97 6.38 0.78 -7.24
C ALA A 97 7.62 1.32 -6.51
N PRO A 98 8.81 0.77 -6.73
CA PRO A 98 10.04 1.33 -6.22
C PRO A 98 10.20 2.80 -6.61
N GLU A 99 10.89 3.58 -5.76
CA GLU A 99 11.16 5.00 -6.01
C GLU A 99 11.70 5.24 -7.43
N GLY A 100 11.02 6.14 -8.17
CA GLY A 100 11.36 6.49 -9.55
C GLY A 100 10.86 5.50 -10.61
N GLU A 101 10.21 4.41 -10.21
CA GLU A 101 9.52 3.49 -11.12
C GLU A 101 8.01 3.78 -11.16
N THR A 102 7.30 3.12 -12.07
CA THR A 102 5.87 3.31 -12.24
C THR A 102 5.12 2.00 -12.07
N ILE A 103 3.91 2.08 -11.52
CA ILE A 103 3.01 0.93 -11.48
C ILE A 103 2.56 0.52 -12.89
N PRO A 104 2.11 -0.72 -13.10
CA PRO A 104 1.62 -1.16 -14.41
C PRO A 104 0.45 -0.32 -14.94
N SER A 105 0.47 -0.04 -16.23
CA SER A 105 -0.63 0.64 -16.90
C SER A 105 -1.93 -0.16 -16.79
N GLY A 106 -3.07 0.53 -16.66
CA GLY A 106 -4.39 -0.07 -16.55
C GLY A 106 -4.89 -0.27 -15.11
N ILE A 107 -4.02 -0.10 -14.09
CA ILE A 107 -4.44 -0.10 -12.68
C ILE A 107 -5.13 1.22 -12.32
N VAL A 108 -4.56 2.34 -12.79
CA VAL A 108 -5.10 3.68 -12.57
C VAL A 108 -6.39 3.86 -13.39
N PRO A 109 -7.50 4.34 -12.80
CA PRO A 109 -8.73 4.64 -13.51
C PRO A 109 -8.50 5.58 -14.71
N GLU A 110 -9.12 5.29 -15.85
CA GLU A 110 -8.93 6.03 -17.12
C GLU A 110 -9.18 7.54 -16.97
N ILE A 111 -10.15 7.95 -16.16
CA ILE A 111 -10.46 9.36 -15.91
C ILE A 111 -9.30 10.08 -15.22
N ILE A 112 -8.61 9.40 -14.29
CA ILE A 112 -7.40 9.91 -13.62
C ILE A 112 -6.25 9.97 -14.63
N VAL A 113 -6.05 8.92 -15.44
CA VAL A 113 -5.02 8.91 -16.50
C VAL A 113 -5.20 10.10 -17.44
N ASN A 114 -6.42 10.36 -17.90
CA ASN A 114 -6.71 11.48 -18.79
C ASN A 114 -6.39 12.85 -18.14
N TYR A 115 -6.67 13.00 -16.84
CA TYR A 115 -6.31 14.21 -16.09
C TYR A 115 -4.77 14.36 -15.99
N LEU A 116 -4.07 13.25 -15.69
CA LEU A 116 -2.61 13.28 -15.59
C LEU A 116 -1.94 13.58 -16.93
N ASP A 117 -2.46 13.04 -18.03
CA ASP A 117 -1.96 13.32 -19.38
C ASP A 117 -2.11 14.79 -19.77
N GLU A 118 -3.19 15.44 -19.33
CA GLU A 118 -3.46 16.85 -19.62
C GLU A 118 -2.59 17.80 -18.77
N TYR A 119 -2.46 17.53 -17.46
CA TYR A 119 -1.85 18.49 -16.52
C TYR A 119 -0.47 18.10 -16.02
N TYR A 120 -0.12 16.81 -16.10
CA TYR A 120 1.13 16.24 -15.57
C TYR A 120 1.84 15.35 -16.58
N SER A 121 1.71 15.67 -17.88
CA SER A 121 2.30 14.92 -18.97
C SER A 121 3.80 14.68 -18.75
N GLY A 122 4.20 13.42 -18.84
CA GLY A 122 5.59 12.98 -18.66
C GLY A 122 5.93 12.50 -17.25
N TYR A 123 5.00 12.55 -16.31
CA TYR A 123 5.14 11.94 -14.99
C TYR A 123 4.26 10.69 -14.91
N GLY A 124 4.90 9.55 -14.63
CA GLY A 124 4.16 8.31 -14.38
C GLY A 124 3.66 8.25 -12.94
N VAL A 125 2.73 7.33 -12.68
CA VAL A 125 2.22 7.04 -11.35
C VAL A 125 3.16 6.06 -10.65
N ASN A 126 3.66 6.44 -9.48
CA ASN A 126 4.50 5.59 -8.64
C ASN A 126 3.65 4.78 -7.66
N ASP A 127 2.66 5.43 -7.01
CA ASP A 127 1.72 4.80 -6.08
C ASP A 127 0.29 5.21 -6.39
N ILE A 128 -0.64 4.31 -6.11
CA ILE A 128 -2.07 4.61 -6.05
C ILE A 128 -2.71 3.91 -4.86
N THR A 129 -3.39 4.69 -4.01
CA THR A 129 -4.14 4.19 -2.86
C THR A 129 -5.62 4.53 -2.96
N LYS A 130 -6.49 3.55 -2.66
CA LYS A 130 -7.93 3.79 -2.45
C LYS A 130 -8.15 4.30 -1.04
N THR A 131 -8.80 5.45 -0.93
CA THR A 131 -9.12 6.09 0.34
C THR A 131 -10.62 6.24 0.54
N GLY A 132 -11.02 6.71 1.72
CA GLY A 132 -12.43 7.04 1.98
C GLY A 132 -12.98 8.19 1.13
N LEU A 133 -12.12 9.02 0.52
CA LEU A 133 -12.48 10.10 -0.39
C LEU A 133 -12.54 9.64 -1.85
N GLY A 134 -11.76 8.63 -2.22
CA GLY A 134 -11.62 8.13 -3.58
C GLY A 134 -10.22 7.57 -3.81
N TYR A 135 -9.31 8.36 -4.39
CA TYR A 135 -7.96 7.91 -4.71
C TYR A 135 -6.92 8.96 -4.29
N GLU A 136 -5.82 8.49 -3.75
CA GLU A 136 -4.57 9.22 -3.62
C GLU A 136 -3.58 8.65 -4.63
N VAL A 137 -2.89 9.51 -5.38
CA VAL A 137 -1.98 9.12 -6.46
C VAL A 137 -0.67 9.87 -6.29
N GLU A 138 0.42 9.13 -6.07
CA GLU A 138 1.76 9.69 -6.07
C GLU A 138 2.38 9.56 -7.47
N LEU A 139 2.95 10.66 -7.96
CA LEU A 139 3.72 10.66 -9.19
C LEU A 139 5.21 10.40 -8.92
N VAL A 140 5.95 9.96 -9.93
CA VAL A 140 7.41 9.69 -9.83
C VAL A 140 8.26 10.88 -9.40
N ASN A 141 7.71 12.10 -9.37
CA ASN A 141 8.35 13.31 -8.86
C ASN A 141 7.93 13.67 -7.43
N ASN A 142 7.32 12.73 -6.69
CA ASN A 142 6.83 12.85 -5.31
C ASN A 142 5.72 13.90 -5.13
N LEU A 143 4.88 14.08 -6.14
CA LEU A 143 3.69 14.92 -6.06
C LEU A 143 2.47 14.04 -5.75
N ASP A 144 1.80 14.30 -4.64
CA ASP A 144 0.59 13.59 -4.21
C ASP A 144 -0.66 14.34 -4.66
N LEU A 145 -1.50 13.66 -5.42
CA LEU A 145 -2.74 14.16 -5.99
C LEU A 145 -3.92 13.39 -5.41
N VAL A 146 -4.95 14.11 -4.97
CA VAL A 146 -6.16 13.50 -4.40
C VAL A 146 -7.32 13.66 -5.37
N PHE A 147 -8.05 12.55 -5.59
CA PHE A 147 -9.21 12.46 -6.46
C PHE A 147 -10.42 11.92 -5.69
N ASP A 148 -11.62 12.32 -6.09
CA ASP A 148 -12.85 11.72 -5.56
C ASP A 148 -13.10 10.29 -6.08
N ALA A 149 -14.13 9.63 -5.58
CA ALA A 149 -14.49 8.26 -5.98
C ALA A 149 -14.87 8.12 -7.47
N GLN A 150 -15.17 9.23 -8.16
CA GLN A 150 -15.44 9.27 -9.60
C GLN A 150 -14.17 9.58 -10.40
N GLY A 151 -13.03 9.84 -9.74
CA GLY A 151 -11.75 10.18 -10.36
C GLY A 151 -11.61 11.66 -10.73
N ASN A 152 -12.46 12.54 -10.20
CA ASN A 152 -12.28 13.97 -10.39
C ASN A 152 -11.23 14.51 -9.42
N PHE A 153 -10.32 15.35 -9.92
CA PHE A 153 -9.28 15.98 -9.11
C PHE A 153 -9.87 16.88 -8.01
N LEU A 154 -9.33 16.74 -6.80
CA LEU A 154 -9.72 17.54 -5.64
C LEU A 154 -8.63 18.54 -5.25
N TYR A 155 -7.43 18.06 -4.92
CA TYR A 155 -6.32 18.91 -4.48
C TYR A 155 -4.97 18.18 -4.55
N ILE A 156 -3.88 18.94 -4.37
CA ILE A 156 -2.52 18.44 -4.16
C ILE A 156 -2.26 18.41 -2.66
N GLU A 157 -1.83 17.26 -2.12
CA GLU A 157 -1.65 17.11 -0.67
C GLU A 157 -0.33 17.71 -0.16
N ASN A 158 0.74 17.61 -0.95
CA ASN A 158 2.08 18.10 -0.58
C ASN A 158 2.51 19.22 -1.53
N LEU A 159 2.28 20.45 -1.15
CA LEU A 159 2.88 21.64 -1.75
C LEU A 159 3.88 22.26 -0.80
#